data_a5973b2aa00df3804c610ccda33e4ff1
#
_entry.id   a5973b2aa00df3804c610ccda33e4ff1
#
_cell.length_a   1.000
_cell.length_b   1.000
_cell.length_c   1.000
_cell.angle_alpha   90.00
_cell.angle_beta   90.00
_cell.angle_gamma   90.00
#
_symmetry.space_group_name_H-M   'P 1'
#
loop_
_entity.id
_entity.type
_entity.pdbx_description
1 polymer ?
#
loop_
_entity_poly.entity_id
_entity_poly.type
_entity_poly.pdbx_seq_one_letter_code
_entity_poly.pdbx_strand_id
1 'polypeptide(L)'
;TLLEGIRAKLPDAQIIYEPVCGYTNDTTLHSLFNQCSIDGEAGFNATYWNNREYKGKIAATDRLTTPFHFSAEGSTVFAPGVGLKNFTAIYRSTFRPTDSGAATFRVMTNGGVTLFLNGKQIAEATNIKNHTNLYSFNYEAGKSYDIELRFIQVKDNPALNFDLAKQTPMDAREILNKLQSADVVIFAGGISPLLEGESMRVSDPGFKGGDRTEIELPAIQREVLALLKKNGKKTVFVNFSGSAMAIVPETQNCDAILQAWYPGQAGGTAVADVLFGDYNPAGRLPITFYKSMQQLPDYEDYSMKGRTYRFMTETPLYPFGYGLSYTRFTYGDMHLS
;
A
#
# COMPACT_ATOMS: atom_id res chain seq x y z
N THR A 1 5.65 8.27 -3.66
CA THR A 1 5.84 6.81 -3.47
C THR A 1 7.31 6.42 -3.58
N LEU A 2 7.69 5.21 -3.13
CA LEU A 2 9.04 4.68 -3.32
C LEU A 2 9.38 4.56 -4.81
N LEU A 3 8.46 4.12 -5.64
CA LEU A 3 8.65 4.02 -7.09
C LEU A 3 9.01 5.38 -7.73
N GLU A 4 8.34 6.44 -7.34
CA GLU A 4 8.66 7.80 -7.80
C GLU A 4 10.04 8.25 -7.30
N GLY A 5 10.38 7.96 -6.05
CA GLY A 5 11.70 8.23 -5.50
C GLY A 5 12.82 7.53 -6.28
N ILE A 6 12.63 6.25 -6.62
CA ILE A 6 13.57 5.48 -7.44
C ILE A 6 13.69 6.06 -8.85
N ARG A 7 12.56 6.38 -9.51
CA ARG A 7 12.56 6.99 -10.85
C ARG A 7 13.29 8.33 -10.89
N ALA A 8 13.10 9.13 -9.85
CA ALA A 8 13.80 10.43 -9.74
C ALA A 8 15.33 10.28 -9.58
N LYS A 9 15.78 9.20 -8.89
CA LYS A 9 17.21 8.92 -8.72
C LYS A 9 17.87 8.30 -9.95
N LEU A 10 17.13 7.53 -10.71
CA LEU A 10 17.64 6.77 -11.84
C LEU A 10 16.85 7.10 -13.13
N PRO A 11 16.95 8.34 -13.64
CA PRO A 11 16.17 8.78 -14.81
C PRO A 11 16.49 8.00 -16.09
N ASP A 12 17.71 7.47 -16.20
CA ASP A 12 18.18 6.74 -17.39
C ASP A 12 18.08 5.21 -17.23
N ALA A 13 17.66 4.71 -16.07
CA ALA A 13 17.55 3.26 -15.83
C ALA A 13 16.23 2.70 -16.35
N GLN A 14 16.27 1.48 -16.86
CA GLN A 14 15.06 0.71 -17.12
C GLN A 14 14.45 0.23 -15.79
N ILE A 15 13.30 0.78 -15.42
CA ILE A 15 12.58 0.41 -14.20
C ILE A 15 11.37 -0.43 -14.56
N ILE A 16 11.38 -1.69 -14.15
CA ILE A 16 10.26 -2.63 -14.25
C ILE A 16 9.49 -2.56 -12.93
N TYR A 17 8.23 -2.16 -12.97
CA TYR A 17 7.33 -2.19 -11.82
C TYR A 17 6.34 -3.34 -11.96
N GLU A 18 6.35 -4.25 -10.99
CA GLU A 18 5.47 -5.42 -10.99
C GLU A 18 4.88 -5.65 -9.61
N PRO A 19 3.56 -5.54 -9.44
CA PRO A 19 2.86 -6.06 -8.28
C PRO A 19 2.94 -7.59 -8.30
N VAL A 20 3.50 -8.20 -7.26
CA VAL A 20 3.75 -9.65 -7.27
C VAL A 20 2.79 -10.43 -6.36
N CYS A 21 2.31 -9.83 -5.29
CA CYS A 21 1.33 -10.43 -4.38
C CYS A 21 0.59 -9.34 -3.61
N GLY A 22 -0.50 -9.71 -2.92
CA GLY A 22 -1.11 -8.89 -1.88
C GLY A 22 -0.27 -8.87 -0.60
N TYR A 23 -0.76 -8.21 0.43
CA TYR A 23 -0.06 -8.23 1.73
C TYR A 23 -0.02 -9.63 2.34
N THR A 24 -1.16 -10.35 2.29
CA THR A 24 -1.39 -11.62 2.99
C THR A 24 -1.86 -12.75 2.07
N ASN A 25 -2.05 -12.48 0.78
CA ASN A 25 -2.58 -13.43 -0.20
C ASN A 25 -1.81 -13.35 -1.53
N ASP A 26 -1.99 -14.35 -2.35
CA ASP A 26 -1.34 -14.51 -3.65
C ASP A 26 -1.99 -13.71 -4.79
N THR A 27 -2.93 -12.83 -4.48
CA THR A 27 -3.67 -12.08 -5.50
C THR A 27 -3.12 -10.68 -5.65
N THR A 28 -2.79 -10.30 -6.87
CA THR A 28 -2.41 -8.93 -7.22
C THR A 28 -3.59 -8.15 -7.76
N LEU A 29 -3.51 -6.84 -7.61
CA LEU A 29 -4.50 -5.90 -8.12
C LEU A 29 -3.86 -5.04 -9.19
N HIS A 30 -4.36 -5.17 -10.41
CA HIS A 30 -3.94 -4.34 -11.54
C HIS A 30 -5.05 -3.35 -11.86
N SER A 31 -4.76 -2.06 -11.70
CA SER A 31 -5.70 -1.02 -12.06
C SER A 31 -5.97 -1.02 -13.56
N LEU A 32 -7.24 -0.98 -13.92
CA LEU A 32 -7.72 -0.85 -15.30
C LEU A 32 -8.09 0.62 -15.62
N PHE A 33 -7.72 1.54 -14.75
CA PHE A 33 -8.08 2.95 -14.87
C PHE A 33 -7.53 3.60 -16.15
N ASN A 34 -6.37 3.16 -16.61
CA ASN A 34 -5.76 3.61 -17.86
C ASN A 34 -6.55 3.19 -19.13
N GLN A 35 -7.52 2.28 -19.01
CA GLN A 35 -8.43 1.87 -20.07
C GLN A 35 -9.79 2.59 -19.99
N CYS A 36 -9.90 3.54 -19.06
CA CYS A 36 -11.06 4.41 -18.90
C CYS A 36 -10.84 5.73 -19.64
N SER A 37 -11.82 6.15 -20.41
CA SER A 37 -11.78 7.42 -21.16
C SER A 37 -13.17 7.97 -21.39
N ILE A 38 -13.29 9.29 -21.55
CA ILE A 38 -14.54 9.97 -21.91
C ILE A 38 -14.21 11.13 -22.85
N ASP A 39 -15.05 11.35 -23.86
CA ASP A 39 -14.86 12.38 -24.89
C ASP A 39 -13.49 12.32 -25.59
N GLY A 40 -12.94 11.10 -25.75
CA GLY A 40 -11.64 10.88 -26.40
C GLY A 40 -10.43 11.09 -25.49
N GLU A 41 -10.62 11.53 -24.24
CA GLU A 41 -9.55 11.77 -23.27
C GLU A 41 -9.53 10.74 -22.14
N ALA A 42 -8.34 10.40 -21.64
CA ALA A 42 -8.17 9.42 -20.59
C ALA A 42 -8.77 9.86 -19.24
N GLY A 43 -9.28 8.90 -18.47
CA GLY A 43 -9.73 9.08 -17.10
C GLY A 43 -11.24 9.34 -16.97
N PHE A 44 -11.60 9.98 -15.86
CA PHE A 44 -12.99 10.29 -15.47
C PHE A 44 -13.23 11.80 -15.47
N ASN A 45 -14.38 12.23 -15.98
CA ASN A 45 -14.89 13.57 -15.75
C ASN A 45 -15.59 13.62 -14.40
N ALA A 46 -15.22 14.57 -13.56
CA ALA A 46 -15.84 14.86 -12.28
C ALA A 46 -16.66 16.15 -12.36
N THR A 47 -17.87 16.15 -11.81
CA THR A 47 -18.71 17.32 -11.65
C THR A 47 -19.18 17.41 -10.21
N TYR A 48 -19.05 18.59 -9.61
CA TYR A 48 -19.32 18.83 -8.18
C TYR A 48 -20.42 19.87 -7.98
N TRP A 49 -21.22 19.66 -6.94
CA TRP A 49 -22.25 20.60 -6.47
C TRP A 49 -22.17 20.80 -4.98
N ASN A 50 -22.26 22.04 -4.51
CA ASN A 50 -22.36 22.37 -3.07
C ASN A 50 -23.80 22.18 -2.55
N ASN A 51 -24.41 21.04 -2.84
CA ASN A 51 -25.73 20.64 -2.35
C ASN A 51 -25.83 19.10 -2.35
N ARG A 52 -26.96 18.55 -1.89
CA ARG A 52 -27.20 17.10 -1.80
C ARG A 52 -28.03 16.52 -2.96
N GLU A 53 -28.23 17.27 -4.04
CA GLU A 53 -29.23 16.93 -5.05
C GLU A 53 -28.65 16.61 -6.42
N TYR A 54 -27.34 16.69 -6.62
CA TYR A 54 -26.62 16.46 -7.89
C TYR A 54 -27.15 17.35 -9.04
N LYS A 55 -27.63 18.55 -8.74
CA LYS A 55 -28.24 19.47 -9.73
C LYS A 55 -28.02 20.94 -9.35
N GLY A 56 -28.42 21.83 -10.27
CA GLY A 56 -28.28 23.27 -10.08
C GLY A 56 -26.90 23.79 -10.47
N LYS A 57 -26.44 24.85 -9.82
CA LYS A 57 -25.19 25.49 -10.17
C LYS A 57 -24.00 24.53 -9.88
N ILE A 58 -23.22 24.23 -10.91
CA ILE A 58 -21.97 23.45 -10.81
C ILE A 58 -20.97 24.29 -10.00
N ALA A 59 -20.40 23.69 -8.97
CA ALA A 59 -19.38 24.30 -8.12
C ALA A 59 -17.98 24.17 -8.72
N ALA A 60 -17.67 22.96 -9.28
CA ALA A 60 -16.40 22.68 -9.95
C ALA A 60 -16.56 21.52 -10.94
N THR A 61 -15.62 21.43 -11.87
CA THR A 61 -15.38 20.24 -12.70
C THR A 61 -13.91 19.89 -12.66
N ASP A 62 -13.58 18.61 -12.84
CA ASP A 62 -12.20 18.14 -12.83
C ASP A 62 -12.04 16.93 -13.76
N ARG A 63 -10.81 16.60 -14.12
CA ARG A 63 -10.43 15.42 -14.88
C ARG A 63 -9.47 14.58 -14.07
N LEU A 64 -9.87 13.36 -13.76
CA LEU A 64 -9.09 12.42 -12.96
C LEU A 64 -8.52 11.33 -13.87
N THR A 65 -7.20 11.30 -14.02
CA THR A 65 -6.50 10.36 -14.92
C THR A 65 -5.88 9.18 -14.18
N THR A 66 -5.99 9.16 -12.85
CA THR A 66 -5.50 8.09 -11.97
C THR A 66 -6.60 7.66 -11.00
N PRO A 67 -6.52 6.50 -10.38
CA PRO A 67 -7.42 6.11 -9.29
C PRO A 67 -7.56 7.20 -8.25
N PHE A 68 -8.75 7.36 -7.71
CA PHE A 68 -9.04 8.43 -6.75
C PHE A 68 -8.49 8.09 -5.38
N HIS A 69 -7.78 9.04 -4.77
CA HIS A 69 -7.26 8.98 -3.41
C HIS A 69 -7.53 10.30 -2.69
N PHE A 70 -8.81 10.61 -2.52
CA PHE A 70 -9.21 11.84 -1.84
C PHE A 70 -9.30 11.65 -0.35
N SER A 71 -8.59 12.48 0.39
CA SER A 71 -8.73 12.68 1.83
C SER A 71 -8.74 14.16 2.11
N ALA A 72 -9.68 14.60 2.92
CA ALA A 72 -9.74 15.99 3.35
C ALA A 72 -8.93 16.26 4.61
N GLU A 73 -8.20 15.31 5.13
CA GLU A 73 -7.39 15.46 6.32
C GLU A 73 -6.37 16.61 6.14
N GLY A 74 -6.47 17.63 6.98
CA GLY A 74 -5.66 18.83 6.86
C GLY A 74 -6.04 19.80 5.74
N SER A 75 -7.11 19.53 4.97
CA SER A 75 -7.64 20.43 3.93
C SER A 75 -8.83 21.25 4.40
N THR A 76 -9.05 22.41 3.80
CA THR A 76 -10.22 23.25 4.00
C THR A 76 -11.28 23.09 2.91
N VAL A 77 -10.93 22.41 1.81
CA VAL A 77 -11.82 22.14 0.67
C VAL A 77 -11.61 20.70 0.17
N PHE A 78 -12.64 20.09 -0.41
CA PHE A 78 -12.56 18.79 -1.04
C PHE A 78 -12.00 18.90 -2.49
N ALA A 79 -12.47 19.90 -3.20
CA ALA A 79 -11.96 20.30 -4.51
C ALA A 79 -12.07 21.83 -4.63
N PRO A 80 -11.41 22.48 -5.60
CA PRO A 80 -11.54 23.94 -5.76
C PRO A 80 -12.99 24.39 -5.80
N GLY A 81 -13.39 25.23 -4.83
CA GLY A 81 -14.77 25.72 -4.69
C GLY A 81 -15.77 24.73 -4.10
N VAL A 82 -15.33 23.56 -3.63
CA VAL A 82 -16.19 22.52 -3.01
C VAL A 82 -15.84 22.38 -1.53
N GLY A 83 -16.81 22.60 -0.65
CA GLY A 83 -16.61 22.47 0.81
C GLY A 83 -16.42 21.01 1.25
N LEU A 84 -16.15 20.83 2.56
CA LEU A 84 -15.92 19.50 3.14
C LEU A 84 -17.20 18.74 3.47
N LYS A 85 -18.36 19.39 3.44
CA LYS A 85 -19.67 18.80 3.76
C LYS A 85 -20.79 19.33 2.88
N ASN A 86 -21.92 18.61 2.87
CA ASN A 86 -23.11 18.97 2.12
C ASN A 86 -22.84 19.23 0.63
N PHE A 87 -22.04 18.34 0.04
CA PHE A 87 -21.76 18.38 -1.40
C PHE A 87 -22.01 17.02 -2.04
N THR A 88 -22.14 17.04 -3.36
CA THR A 88 -22.24 15.84 -4.19
C THR A 88 -21.26 15.93 -5.35
N ALA A 89 -20.87 14.76 -5.85
CA ALA A 89 -20.06 14.63 -7.05
C ALA A 89 -20.56 13.49 -7.93
N ILE A 90 -20.42 13.66 -9.24
CA ILE A 90 -20.61 12.59 -10.23
C ILE A 90 -19.31 12.44 -11.00
N TYR A 91 -18.81 11.20 -11.03
CA TYR A 91 -17.64 10.80 -11.82
C TYR A 91 -18.10 9.90 -12.95
N ARG A 92 -17.77 10.25 -14.21
CA ARG A 92 -18.15 9.51 -15.40
C ARG A 92 -16.97 9.14 -16.24
N SER A 93 -16.99 7.92 -16.78
CA SER A 93 -16.06 7.44 -17.78
C SER A 93 -16.67 6.31 -18.57
N THR A 94 -16.00 5.90 -19.65
CA THR A 94 -16.29 4.67 -20.39
C THR A 94 -15.05 3.79 -20.33
N PHE A 95 -15.18 2.61 -19.75
CA PHE A 95 -14.15 1.58 -19.75
C PHE A 95 -14.14 0.86 -21.09
N ARG A 96 -12.98 0.82 -21.75
CA ARG A 96 -12.76 0.18 -23.05
C ARG A 96 -11.62 -0.83 -22.95
N PRO A 97 -11.93 -2.08 -22.52
CA PRO A 97 -10.92 -3.10 -22.30
C PRO A 97 -10.25 -3.55 -23.60
N THR A 98 -8.96 -3.77 -23.54
CA THR A 98 -8.14 -4.33 -24.62
C THR A 98 -8.04 -5.86 -24.57
N ASP A 99 -8.40 -6.47 -23.44
CA ASP A 99 -8.51 -7.90 -23.20
C ASP A 99 -9.90 -8.27 -22.66
N SER A 100 -10.14 -9.56 -22.42
CA SER A 100 -11.36 -10.04 -21.74
C SER A 100 -11.02 -10.56 -20.35
N GLY A 101 -11.93 -10.44 -19.40
CA GLY A 101 -11.69 -10.89 -18.03
C GLY A 101 -12.77 -10.50 -17.04
N ALA A 102 -12.40 -10.46 -15.76
CA ALA A 102 -13.23 -9.96 -14.68
C ALA A 102 -12.61 -8.71 -14.06
N ALA A 103 -13.42 -7.71 -13.83
CA ALA A 103 -13.04 -6.48 -13.13
C ALA A 103 -13.88 -6.27 -11.87
N THR A 104 -13.31 -5.57 -10.90
CA THR A 104 -13.94 -5.27 -9.63
C THR A 104 -13.83 -3.77 -9.34
N PHE A 105 -14.95 -3.14 -9.03
CA PHE A 105 -14.99 -1.79 -8.49
C PHE A 105 -14.62 -1.82 -7.00
N ARG A 106 -13.58 -1.11 -6.64
CA ARG A 106 -13.06 -0.99 -5.28
C ARG A 106 -13.29 0.41 -4.76
N VAL A 107 -13.93 0.51 -3.61
CA VAL A 107 -14.25 1.81 -3.00
C VAL A 107 -13.92 1.80 -1.52
N MET A 108 -13.37 2.92 -1.05
CA MET A 108 -13.30 3.27 0.37
C MET A 108 -13.85 4.69 0.50
N THR A 109 -14.78 4.90 1.40
CA THR A 109 -15.37 6.21 1.62
C THR A 109 -15.96 6.34 3.03
N ASN A 110 -16.02 7.55 3.56
CA ASN A 110 -16.82 7.89 4.73
C ASN A 110 -18.11 8.65 4.38
N GLY A 111 -18.38 8.85 3.07
CA GLY A 111 -19.64 9.33 2.53
C GLY A 111 -20.52 8.21 1.98
N GLY A 112 -21.52 8.57 1.18
CA GLY A 112 -22.38 7.66 0.42
C GLY A 112 -21.92 7.56 -1.04
N VAL A 113 -21.93 6.35 -1.60
CA VAL A 113 -21.65 6.10 -3.01
C VAL A 113 -22.77 5.27 -3.66
N THR A 114 -23.09 5.60 -4.90
CA THR A 114 -23.94 4.79 -5.77
C THR A 114 -23.22 4.58 -7.08
N LEU A 115 -23.12 3.32 -7.52
CA LEU A 115 -22.40 2.94 -8.73
C LEU A 115 -23.37 2.46 -9.79
N PHE A 116 -23.19 2.97 -11.00
CA PHE A 116 -23.94 2.58 -12.20
C PHE A 116 -22.99 2.02 -13.25
N LEU A 117 -23.43 0.95 -13.92
CA LEU A 117 -22.78 0.37 -15.08
C LEU A 117 -23.79 0.30 -16.23
N ASN A 118 -23.47 0.91 -17.37
CA ASN A 118 -24.37 1.02 -18.53
C ASN A 118 -25.77 1.56 -18.14
N GLY A 119 -25.80 2.59 -17.27
CA GLY A 119 -27.03 3.22 -16.79
C GLY A 119 -27.81 2.43 -15.72
N LYS A 120 -27.43 1.19 -15.42
CA LYS A 120 -28.07 0.38 -14.39
C LYS A 120 -27.34 0.54 -13.06
N GLN A 121 -28.07 0.85 -11.97
CA GLN A 121 -27.50 0.81 -10.62
C GLN A 121 -27.08 -0.61 -10.26
N ILE A 122 -25.82 -0.79 -9.87
CA ILE A 122 -25.22 -2.10 -9.56
C ILE A 122 -24.76 -2.20 -8.11
N ALA A 123 -24.48 -1.08 -7.44
CA ALA A 123 -24.10 -1.05 -6.04
C ALA A 123 -24.49 0.27 -5.37
N GLU A 124 -24.71 0.19 -4.06
CA GLU A 124 -24.88 1.35 -3.18
C GLU A 124 -24.24 1.04 -1.84
N ALA A 125 -23.51 1.97 -1.27
CA ALA A 125 -22.84 1.79 0.02
C ALA A 125 -22.61 3.13 0.72
N THR A 126 -22.54 3.09 2.05
CA THR A 126 -22.30 4.27 2.88
C THR A 126 -21.30 3.95 3.98
N ASN A 127 -20.36 4.85 4.23
CA ASN A 127 -19.38 4.77 5.30
C ASN A 127 -18.54 3.47 5.28
N ILE A 128 -17.98 3.18 4.12
CA ILE A 128 -17.06 2.05 3.91
C ILE A 128 -15.65 2.53 4.25
N LYS A 129 -15.12 2.17 5.41
CA LYS A 129 -13.82 2.67 5.91
C LYS A 129 -12.62 1.88 5.40
N ASN A 130 -12.82 0.70 4.82
CA ASN A 130 -11.78 -0.15 4.25
C ASN A 130 -12.00 -0.30 2.75
N HIS A 131 -10.94 -0.65 2.01
CA HIS A 131 -11.09 -0.99 0.59
C HIS A 131 -12.07 -2.16 0.45
N THR A 132 -13.25 -1.87 -0.10
CA THR A 132 -14.32 -2.83 -0.28
C THR A 132 -14.56 -3.06 -1.75
N ASN A 133 -14.64 -4.33 -2.14
CA ASN A 133 -15.09 -4.70 -3.48
C ASN A 133 -16.61 -4.51 -3.54
N LEU A 134 -17.06 -3.50 -4.27
CA LEU A 134 -18.50 -3.22 -4.37
C LEU A 134 -19.20 -4.14 -5.35
N TYR A 135 -18.56 -4.39 -6.50
CA TYR A 135 -19.18 -5.14 -7.57
C TYR A 135 -18.12 -5.70 -8.53
N SER A 136 -18.27 -6.96 -8.90
CA SER A 136 -17.43 -7.62 -9.90
C SER A 136 -18.27 -7.97 -11.13
N PHE A 137 -17.70 -7.81 -12.31
CA PHE A 137 -18.36 -8.13 -13.58
C PHE A 137 -17.36 -8.66 -14.60
N ASN A 138 -17.86 -9.48 -15.52
CA ASN A 138 -17.06 -9.94 -16.64
C ASN A 138 -17.14 -8.92 -17.76
N TYR A 139 -16.00 -8.68 -18.40
CA TYR A 139 -15.88 -7.78 -19.53
C TYR A 139 -15.23 -8.48 -20.73
N GLU A 140 -15.49 -7.97 -21.91
CA GLU A 140 -15.01 -8.50 -23.19
C GLU A 140 -14.20 -7.45 -23.93
N ALA A 141 -13.11 -7.85 -24.54
CA ALA A 141 -12.28 -7.00 -25.37
C ALA A 141 -13.10 -6.28 -26.45
N GLY A 142 -12.85 -4.99 -26.63
CA GLY A 142 -13.51 -4.16 -27.65
C GLY A 142 -14.95 -3.71 -27.33
N LYS A 143 -15.56 -4.21 -26.24
CA LYS A 143 -16.83 -3.66 -25.75
C LYS A 143 -16.61 -2.37 -24.95
N SER A 144 -17.66 -1.56 -24.83
CA SER A 144 -17.64 -0.34 -24.03
C SER A 144 -18.58 -0.50 -22.83
N TYR A 145 -18.15 0.00 -21.68
CA TYR A 145 -18.89 -0.07 -20.42
C TYR A 145 -18.93 1.33 -19.80
N ASP A 146 -20.12 1.96 -19.80
CA ASP A 146 -20.31 3.27 -19.21
C ASP A 146 -20.36 3.17 -17.69
N ILE A 147 -19.51 3.93 -17.03
CA ILE A 147 -19.36 3.97 -15.57
C ILE A 147 -19.82 5.33 -15.06
N GLU A 148 -20.71 5.33 -14.07
CA GLU A 148 -21.05 6.52 -13.31
C GLU A 148 -20.96 6.20 -11.82
N LEU A 149 -20.09 6.91 -11.11
CA LEU A 149 -20.01 6.89 -9.65
C LEU A 149 -20.61 8.19 -9.11
N ARG A 150 -21.68 8.10 -8.31
CA ARG A 150 -22.24 9.21 -7.55
C ARG A 150 -21.71 9.17 -6.14
N PHE A 151 -21.26 10.31 -5.65
CA PHE A 151 -20.76 10.49 -4.30
C PHE A 151 -21.52 11.58 -3.58
N ILE A 152 -21.95 11.33 -2.36
CA ILE A 152 -22.58 12.29 -1.48
C ILE A 152 -21.85 12.37 -0.13
N GLN A 153 -21.47 13.57 0.26
CA GLN A 153 -20.86 13.86 1.56
C GLN A 153 -21.76 14.79 2.38
N VAL A 154 -22.15 14.32 3.55
CA VAL A 154 -23.04 15.03 4.45
C VAL A 154 -22.28 15.67 5.61
N LYS A 155 -21.34 14.92 6.20
CA LYS A 155 -20.52 15.31 7.36
C LYS A 155 -19.17 15.86 6.92
N ASP A 156 -18.45 16.47 7.85
CA ASP A 156 -17.05 16.86 7.64
C ASP A 156 -16.12 15.63 7.42
N ASN A 157 -14.90 15.88 7.00
CA ASN A 157 -13.85 14.89 6.69
C ASN A 157 -14.20 13.93 5.53
N PRO A 158 -14.51 14.45 4.34
CA PRO A 158 -14.75 13.60 3.19
C PRO A 158 -13.52 12.77 2.83
N ALA A 159 -13.75 11.49 2.51
CA ALA A 159 -12.76 10.61 1.92
C ALA A 159 -13.42 9.76 0.84
N LEU A 160 -12.75 9.62 -0.28
CA LEU A 160 -13.18 8.75 -1.39
C LEU A 160 -11.95 8.18 -2.07
N ASN A 161 -11.75 6.87 -1.96
CA ASN A 161 -10.83 6.12 -2.81
C ASN A 161 -11.66 5.26 -3.75
N PHE A 162 -11.30 5.27 -5.01
CA PHE A 162 -12.00 4.50 -6.05
C PHE A 162 -11.02 3.99 -7.09
N ASP A 163 -11.15 2.71 -7.42
CA ASP A 163 -10.43 2.08 -8.52
C ASP A 163 -11.31 1.04 -9.21
N LEU A 164 -11.06 0.83 -10.49
CA LEU A 164 -11.51 -0.32 -11.26
C LEU A 164 -10.29 -1.22 -11.46
N ALA A 165 -10.30 -2.42 -10.90
CA ALA A 165 -9.13 -3.28 -10.89
C ALA A 165 -9.45 -4.71 -11.35
N LYS A 166 -8.48 -5.33 -11.99
CA LYS A 166 -8.42 -6.77 -12.27
C LYS A 166 -7.65 -7.44 -11.15
N GLN A 167 -8.20 -8.54 -10.63
CA GLN A 167 -7.50 -9.41 -9.69
C GLN A 167 -6.87 -10.56 -10.47
N THR A 168 -5.59 -10.82 -10.24
CA THR A 168 -4.88 -11.96 -10.83
C THR A 168 -4.11 -12.70 -9.75
N PRO A 169 -4.18 -14.04 -9.71
CA PRO A 169 -3.29 -14.83 -8.86
C PRO A 169 -1.83 -14.60 -9.24
N MET A 170 -0.94 -14.73 -8.28
CA MET A 170 0.50 -14.68 -8.51
C MET A 170 0.92 -15.80 -9.47
N ASP A 171 1.61 -15.45 -10.55
CA ASP A 171 2.29 -16.39 -11.41
C ASP A 171 3.82 -16.24 -11.28
N ALA A 172 4.43 -17.19 -10.57
CA ALA A 172 5.87 -17.22 -10.32
C ALA A 172 6.70 -17.21 -11.62
N ARG A 173 6.22 -17.89 -12.68
CA ARG A 173 6.91 -17.94 -13.97
C ARG A 173 6.84 -16.59 -14.67
N GLU A 174 5.67 -15.98 -14.69
CA GLU A 174 5.47 -14.66 -15.29
C GLU A 174 6.33 -13.61 -14.60
N ILE A 175 6.34 -13.60 -13.24
CA ILE A 175 7.18 -12.70 -12.43
C ILE A 175 8.66 -12.86 -12.83
N LEU A 176 9.18 -14.10 -12.85
CA LEU A 176 10.58 -14.34 -13.17
C LEU A 176 10.94 -13.95 -14.60
N ASN A 177 10.04 -14.17 -15.56
CA ASN A 177 10.22 -13.74 -16.95
C ASN A 177 10.32 -12.21 -17.06
N LYS A 178 9.44 -11.46 -16.39
CA LYS A 178 9.47 -10.00 -16.35
C LYS A 178 10.74 -9.45 -15.69
N LEU A 179 11.25 -10.15 -14.68
CA LEU A 179 12.48 -9.77 -13.96
C LEU A 179 13.76 -10.33 -14.58
N GLN A 180 13.69 -10.98 -15.74
CA GLN A 180 14.86 -11.65 -16.34
C GLN A 180 16.04 -10.69 -16.54
N SER A 181 15.78 -9.49 -17.07
CA SER A 181 16.80 -8.47 -17.35
C SER A 181 17.13 -7.57 -16.15
N ALA A 182 16.48 -7.75 -14.99
CA ALA A 182 16.72 -6.92 -13.83
C ALA A 182 18.04 -7.31 -13.13
N ASP A 183 18.93 -6.35 -12.96
CA ASP A 183 20.20 -6.50 -12.22
C ASP A 183 19.96 -6.62 -10.71
N VAL A 184 18.97 -5.87 -10.20
CA VAL A 184 18.60 -5.82 -8.79
C VAL A 184 17.08 -5.74 -8.67
N VAL A 185 16.51 -6.47 -7.73
CA VAL A 185 15.10 -6.41 -7.36
C VAL A 185 14.98 -5.66 -6.03
N ILE A 186 14.19 -4.59 -6.00
CA ILE A 186 13.81 -3.90 -4.78
C ILE A 186 12.40 -4.41 -4.41
N PHE A 187 12.31 -5.29 -3.43
CA PHE A 187 11.04 -5.79 -2.93
C PHE A 187 10.52 -4.86 -1.84
N ALA A 188 9.50 -4.07 -2.16
CA ALA A 188 8.78 -3.22 -1.22
C ALA A 188 7.63 -4.02 -0.60
N GLY A 189 7.83 -4.50 0.60
CA GLY A 189 6.88 -5.38 1.29
C GLY A 189 6.72 -5.02 2.76
N GLY A 190 6.15 -5.94 3.52
CA GLY A 190 5.84 -5.75 4.94
C GLY A 190 4.34 -5.82 5.21
N ILE A 191 3.86 -5.00 6.12
CA ILE A 191 2.46 -4.91 6.51
C ILE A 191 1.93 -3.48 6.32
N SER A 192 0.66 -3.25 6.65
CA SER A 192 -0.02 -1.98 6.38
C SER A 192 -0.87 -1.58 7.57
N PRO A 193 -1.05 -0.28 7.85
CA PRO A 193 -2.06 0.19 8.80
C PRO A 193 -3.50 -0.26 8.49
N LEU A 194 -3.74 -0.80 7.29
CA LEU A 194 -5.02 -1.41 6.93
C LEU A 194 -5.18 -2.84 7.46
N LEU A 195 -4.10 -3.47 7.93
CA LEU A 195 -4.07 -4.80 8.53
C LEU A 195 -3.94 -4.72 10.06
N GLU A 196 -3.08 -3.81 10.54
CA GLU A 196 -2.87 -3.58 11.97
C GLU A 196 -3.38 -2.20 12.39
N GLY A 197 -4.33 -2.19 13.29
CA GLY A 197 -4.93 -0.98 13.83
C GLY A 197 -6.08 -1.31 14.77
N GLU A 198 -6.42 -0.39 15.62
CA GLU A 198 -7.37 -0.61 16.69
C GLU A 198 -8.80 -0.86 16.17
N SER A 199 -9.45 -1.89 16.68
CA SER A 199 -10.87 -2.20 16.44
C SER A 199 -11.26 -2.36 14.96
N MET A 200 -10.40 -3.00 14.16
CA MET A 200 -10.64 -3.22 12.73
C MET A 200 -11.35 -4.54 12.45
N ARG A 201 -12.08 -4.58 11.33
CA ARG A 201 -12.68 -5.81 10.81
C ARG A 201 -11.71 -6.53 9.86
N VAL A 202 -10.58 -6.98 10.42
CA VAL A 202 -9.55 -7.72 9.69
C VAL A 202 -9.54 -9.16 10.19
N SER A 203 -9.48 -10.11 9.25
CA SER A 203 -9.37 -11.55 9.51
C SER A 203 -8.43 -12.22 8.51
N ASP A 204 -7.45 -11.48 8.03
CA ASP A 204 -6.41 -11.98 7.15
C ASP A 204 -5.45 -12.91 7.90
N PRO A 205 -4.78 -13.85 7.21
CA PRO A 205 -3.75 -14.69 7.83
C PRO A 205 -2.70 -13.87 8.58
N GLY A 206 -2.48 -14.19 9.85
CA GLY A 206 -1.59 -13.45 10.75
C GLY A 206 -2.20 -12.23 11.44
N PHE A 207 -3.52 -11.96 11.21
CA PHE A 207 -4.23 -10.80 11.77
C PHE A 207 -5.64 -11.16 12.24
N LYS A 208 -6.10 -10.54 13.31
CA LYS A 208 -7.47 -10.68 13.82
C LYS A 208 -7.91 -9.40 14.53
N GLY A 209 -8.98 -8.78 14.01
CA GLY A 209 -9.54 -7.56 14.62
C GLY A 209 -8.64 -6.32 14.51
N GLY A 210 -7.57 -6.39 13.73
CA GLY A 210 -6.53 -5.38 13.64
C GLY A 210 -5.30 -5.68 14.50
N ASP A 211 -5.34 -6.73 15.33
CA ASP A 211 -4.19 -7.21 16.08
C ASP A 211 -3.41 -8.26 15.28
N ARG A 212 -2.12 -8.32 15.47
CA ARG A 212 -1.26 -9.37 14.92
C ARG A 212 -1.41 -10.65 15.74
N THR A 213 -1.67 -11.77 15.08
CA THR A 213 -1.63 -13.12 15.66
C THR A 213 -0.30 -13.82 15.41
N GLU A 214 0.51 -13.27 14.49
CA GLU A 214 1.86 -13.73 14.15
C GLU A 214 2.76 -12.50 13.99
N ILE A 215 4.03 -12.59 14.40
CA ILE A 215 5.00 -11.47 14.24
C ILE A 215 5.87 -11.62 12.99
N GLU A 216 5.73 -12.70 12.29
CA GLU A 216 6.43 -13.02 11.05
C GLU A 216 5.96 -12.12 9.88
N LEU A 217 6.78 -12.05 8.84
CA LEU A 217 6.35 -11.51 7.54
C LEU A 217 5.26 -12.43 6.96
N PRO A 218 4.18 -11.91 6.37
CA PRO A 218 3.14 -12.74 5.76
C PRO A 218 3.71 -13.80 4.80
N ALA A 219 3.19 -15.02 4.87
CA ALA A 219 3.73 -16.20 4.20
C ALA A 219 3.97 -15.99 2.70
N ILE A 220 3.00 -15.37 2.00
CA ILE A 220 3.12 -15.13 0.55
C ILE A 220 4.34 -14.25 0.20
N GLN A 221 4.66 -13.25 1.02
CA GLN A 221 5.81 -12.38 0.79
C GLN A 221 7.12 -13.14 1.02
N ARG A 222 7.16 -14.04 2.01
CA ARG A 222 8.29 -14.96 2.24
C ARG A 222 8.52 -15.88 1.05
N GLU A 223 7.42 -16.41 0.46
CA GLU A 223 7.49 -17.26 -0.72
C GLU A 223 8.07 -16.50 -1.92
N VAL A 224 7.67 -15.24 -2.13
CA VAL A 224 8.24 -14.38 -3.19
C VAL A 224 9.74 -14.16 -2.97
N LEU A 225 10.16 -13.79 -1.75
CA LEU A 225 11.58 -13.56 -1.45
C LEU A 225 12.42 -14.83 -1.61
N ALA A 226 11.89 -15.98 -1.18
CA ALA A 226 12.53 -17.27 -1.38
C ALA A 226 12.61 -17.65 -2.87
N LEU A 227 11.56 -17.36 -3.66
CA LEU A 227 11.54 -17.55 -5.12
C LEU A 227 12.64 -16.73 -5.81
N LEU A 228 12.77 -15.44 -5.44
CA LEU A 228 13.79 -14.55 -5.98
C LEU A 228 15.20 -15.09 -5.67
N LYS A 229 15.45 -15.46 -4.41
CA LYS A 229 16.74 -16.05 -3.97
C LYS A 229 17.07 -17.34 -4.71
N LYS A 230 16.11 -18.27 -4.83
CA LYS A 230 16.26 -19.54 -5.54
C LYS A 230 16.65 -19.34 -7.01
N ASN A 231 16.22 -18.23 -7.61
CA ASN A 231 16.50 -17.88 -9.02
C ASN A 231 17.67 -16.89 -9.16
N GLY A 232 18.51 -16.75 -8.13
CA GLY A 232 19.75 -15.98 -8.18
C GLY A 232 19.56 -14.46 -8.32
N LYS A 233 18.38 -13.93 -8.00
CA LYS A 233 18.12 -12.50 -8.06
C LYS A 233 18.73 -11.78 -6.86
N LYS A 234 19.51 -10.75 -7.13
CA LYS A 234 19.97 -9.82 -6.08
C LYS A 234 18.76 -9.04 -5.57
N THR A 235 18.48 -9.17 -4.28
CA THR A 235 17.25 -8.64 -3.71
C THR A 235 17.52 -7.73 -2.52
N VAL A 236 16.98 -6.52 -2.59
CA VAL A 236 16.90 -5.58 -1.46
C VAL A 236 15.45 -5.59 -0.95
N PHE A 237 15.26 -5.95 0.30
CA PHE A 237 13.96 -5.91 0.95
C PHE A 237 13.78 -4.59 1.70
N VAL A 238 12.81 -3.79 1.28
CA VAL A 238 12.36 -2.59 1.99
C VAL A 238 11.12 -2.97 2.79
N ASN A 239 11.30 -3.11 4.10
CA ASN A 239 10.26 -3.55 5.02
C ASN A 239 9.48 -2.35 5.56
N PHE A 240 8.20 -2.27 5.21
CA PHE A 240 7.25 -1.30 5.75
C PHE A 240 6.41 -1.98 6.84
N SER A 241 6.57 -1.55 8.09
CA SER A 241 5.81 -2.09 9.22
C SER A 241 5.74 -1.08 10.36
N GLY A 242 4.65 -1.05 11.11
CA GLY A 242 4.52 -0.22 12.31
C GLY A 242 5.14 -0.87 13.56
N SER A 243 5.42 -2.17 13.49
CA SER A 243 5.89 -2.99 14.61
C SER A 243 7.10 -3.86 14.22
N ALA A 244 7.76 -4.47 15.22
CA ALA A 244 8.85 -5.42 14.99
C ALA A 244 8.35 -6.64 14.22
N MET A 245 9.19 -7.16 13.30
CA MET A 245 8.89 -8.34 12.49
C MET A 245 9.96 -9.41 12.67
N ALA A 246 9.52 -10.67 12.82
CA ALA A 246 10.40 -11.83 12.83
C ALA A 246 10.74 -12.20 11.37
N ILE A 247 11.87 -11.71 10.89
CA ILE A 247 12.31 -11.83 9.48
C ILE A 247 13.58 -12.69 9.34
N VAL A 248 13.69 -13.77 10.13
CA VAL A 248 14.87 -14.67 10.09
C VAL A 248 15.12 -15.23 8.70
N PRO A 249 14.14 -15.82 7.98
CA PRO A 249 14.37 -16.30 6.61
C PRO A 249 14.79 -15.21 5.63
N GLU A 250 14.26 -14.00 5.82
CA GLU A 250 14.53 -12.86 4.93
C GLU A 250 16.00 -12.42 5.05
N THR A 251 16.62 -12.56 6.23
CA THR A 251 18.07 -12.29 6.40
C THR A 251 18.97 -13.21 5.56
N GLN A 252 18.46 -14.35 5.13
CA GLN A 252 19.15 -15.30 4.27
C GLN A 252 18.77 -15.16 2.79
N ASN A 253 17.54 -14.73 2.55
CA ASN A 253 16.97 -14.63 1.20
C ASN A 253 17.26 -13.28 0.52
N CYS A 254 17.59 -12.24 1.29
CA CYS A 254 17.85 -10.90 0.77
C CYS A 254 19.33 -10.52 0.93
N ASP A 255 19.86 -9.76 0.00
CA ASP A 255 21.22 -9.23 0.04
C ASP A 255 21.33 -8.00 0.95
N ALA A 256 20.22 -7.26 1.09
CA ALA A 256 20.09 -6.15 2.04
C ALA A 256 18.64 -6.02 2.52
N ILE A 257 18.46 -5.50 3.74
CA ILE A 257 17.16 -5.21 4.33
C ILE A 257 17.18 -3.80 4.89
N LEU A 258 16.18 -2.99 4.50
CA LEU A 258 15.95 -1.66 5.02
C LEU A 258 14.62 -1.63 5.79
N GLN A 259 14.67 -1.33 7.09
CA GLN A 259 13.48 -1.09 7.90
C GLN A 259 12.99 0.35 7.68
N ALA A 260 11.92 0.51 6.93
CA ALA A 260 11.40 1.82 6.55
C ALA A 260 10.28 2.33 7.45
N TRP A 261 9.73 1.50 8.34
CA TRP A 261 8.57 1.79 9.18
C TRP A 261 7.35 2.21 8.34
N TYR A 262 6.47 3.07 8.87
CA TYR A 262 5.45 3.79 8.12
C TYR A 262 5.90 5.23 7.90
N PRO A 263 6.57 5.50 6.78
CA PRO A 263 7.15 6.82 6.56
C PRO A 263 6.09 7.86 6.21
N GLY A 264 6.40 9.13 6.46
CA GLY A 264 5.55 10.25 6.12
C GLY A 264 5.56 10.63 4.64
N GLN A 265 5.14 11.85 4.33
CA GLN A 265 4.95 12.37 2.97
C GLN A 265 6.17 12.21 2.04
N ALA A 266 7.38 12.46 2.55
CA ALA A 266 8.62 12.35 1.79
C ALA A 266 9.27 10.95 1.88
N GLY A 267 8.57 9.94 2.41
CA GLY A 267 9.11 8.61 2.67
C GLY A 267 9.71 7.93 1.45
N GLY A 268 9.10 8.07 0.28
CA GLY A 268 9.63 7.50 -0.96
C GLY A 268 10.99 8.07 -1.35
N THR A 269 11.17 9.38 -1.23
CA THR A 269 12.44 10.07 -1.46
C THR A 269 13.49 9.65 -0.42
N ALA A 270 13.13 9.66 0.88
CA ALA A 270 14.05 9.31 1.95
C ALA A 270 14.57 7.87 1.83
N VAL A 271 13.70 6.91 1.49
CA VAL A 271 14.11 5.53 1.24
C VAL A 271 15.02 5.43 0.02
N ALA A 272 14.69 6.12 -1.08
CA ALA A 272 15.54 6.16 -2.27
C ALA A 272 16.91 6.78 -1.97
N ASP A 273 17.00 7.87 -1.21
CA ASP A 273 18.25 8.50 -0.81
C ASP A 273 19.17 7.52 -0.05
N VAL A 274 18.61 6.71 0.82
CA VAL A 274 19.38 5.65 1.50
C VAL A 274 19.79 4.55 0.52
N LEU A 275 18.87 4.04 -0.30
CA LEU A 275 19.15 2.95 -1.23
C LEU A 275 20.26 3.27 -2.22
N PHE A 276 20.34 4.51 -2.68
CA PHE A 276 21.32 4.96 -3.67
C PHE A 276 22.53 5.70 -3.07
N GLY A 277 22.61 5.80 -1.74
CA GLY A 277 23.79 6.30 -1.04
C GLY A 277 23.88 7.82 -0.90
N ASP A 278 22.84 8.56 -1.27
CA ASP A 278 22.78 10.03 -1.08
C ASP A 278 22.63 10.40 0.41
N TYR A 279 22.10 9.48 1.20
CA TYR A 279 22.00 9.59 2.63
C TYR A 279 22.61 8.36 3.32
N ASN A 280 23.58 8.58 4.21
CA ASN A 280 24.18 7.52 5.01
C ASN A 280 23.19 7.11 6.13
N PRO A 281 22.72 5.83 6.19
CA PRO A 281 21.77 5.42 7.19
C PRO A 281 22.35 5.58 8.59
N ALA A 282 21.67 6.37 9.41
CA ALA A 282 22.04 6.66 10.80
C ALA A 282 21.01 6.13 11.81
N GLY A 283 19.86 5.66 11.34
CA GLY A 283 18.78 5.11 12.16
C GLY A 283 19.22 3.85 12.92
N ARG A 284 18.72 3.69 14.13
CA ARG A 284 18.90 2.49 14.95
C ARG A 284 17.54 2.00 15.42
N LEU A 285 17.38 0.70 15.55
CA LEU A 285 16.12 0.10 15.98
C LEU A 285 15.72 0.59 17.38
N PRO A 286 14.54 1.21 17.53
CA PRO A 286 14.07 1.71 18.82
C PRO A 286 13.42 0.62 19.68
N ILE A 287 13.36 -0.61 19.17
CA ILE A 287 12.75 -1.78 19.83
C ILE A 287 13.57 -3.04 19.51
N THR A 288 13.37 -4.10 20.29
CA THR A 288 13.95 -5.42 20.05
C THR A 288 13.16 -6.15 18.95
N PHE A 289 13.84 -6.73 17.98
CA PHE A 289 13.25 -7.61 16.98
C PHE A 289 13.48 -9.06 17.39
N TYR A 290 12.39 -9.79 17.57
CA TYR A 290 12.40 -11.21 17.96
C TYR A 290 12.65 -12.12 16.75
N LYS A 291 13.16 -13.33 17.01
CA LYS A 291 13.34 -14.36 15.96
C LYS A 291 12.02 -15.02 15.57
N SER A 292 11.12 -15.17 16.53
CA SER A 292 9.83 -15.83 16.36
C SER A 292 8.91 -15.55 17.56
N MET A 293 7.66 -15.94 17.44
CA MET A 293 6.65 -15.90 18.51
C MET A 293 7.11 -16.65 19.78
N GLN A 294 7.93 -17.70 19.66
CA GLN A 294 8.39 -18.49 20.80
C GLN A 294 9.27 -17.69 21.78
N GLN A 295 9.83 -16.58 21.35
CA GLN A 295 10.59 -15.68 22.23
C GLN A 295 9.70 -14.71 23.02
N LEU A 296 8.40 -14.68 22.74
CA LEU A 296 7.47 -13.86 23.51
C LEU A 296 6.91 -14.64 24.69
N PRO A 297 6.84 -14.04 25.89
CA PRO A 297 6.10 -14.61 27.01
C PRO A 297 4.61 -14.75 26.67
N ASP A 298 3.90 -15.54 27.51
CA ASP A 298 2.44 -15.65 27.41
C ASP A 298 1.78 -14.27 27.42
N TYR A 299 0.72 -14.12 26.65
CA TYR A 299 0.00 -12.84 26.51
C TYR A 299 -0.56 -12.33 27.85
N GLU A 300 -0.96 -13.26 28.75
CA GLU A 300 -1.50 -12.94 30.07
C GLU A 300 -0.41 -12.72 31.13
N ASP A 301 0.86 -12.99 30.80
CA ASP A 301 2.00 -12.70 31.71
C ASP A 301 2.37 -11.22 31.60
N TYR A 302 1.95 -10.42 32.55
CA TYR A 302 2.27 -8.99 32.65
C TYR A 302 3.62 -8.71 33.33
N SER A 303 4.38 -9.72 33.71
CA SER A 303 5.74 -9.53 34.23
C SER A 303 6.66 -8.99 33.13
N MET A 304 7.71 -8.27 33.52
CA MET A 304 8.73 -7.81 32.58
C MET A 304 9.83 -8.86 32.35
N LYS A 305 9.78 -10.00 33.02
CA LYS A 305 10.78 -11.07 32.91
C LYS A 305 10.84 -11.58 31.46
N GLY A 306 12.04 -11.66 30.93
CA GLY A 306 12.27 -12.12 29.56
C GLY A 306 11.83 -11.18 28.44
N ARG A 307 11.33 -9.96 28.76
CA ARG A 307 10.85 -8.98 27.79
C ARG A 307 11.89 -7.92 27.48
N THR A 308 11.89 -7.45 26.24
CA THR A 308 12.66 -6.30 25.72
C THR A 308 14.19 -6.44 25.94
N TYR A 309 14.94 -5.47 25.43
CA TYR A 309 16.39 -5.39 25.58
C TYR A 309 16.87 -5.43 27.05
N ARG A 310 16.00 -5.04 27.99
CA ARG A 310 16.36 -4.89 29.41
C ARG A 310 16.34 -6.20 30.17
N PHE A 311 15.42 -7.11 29.86
CA PHE A 311 15.20 -8.33 30.66
C PHE A 311 15.29 -9.63 29.85
N MET A 312 15.45 -9.54 28.53
CA MET A 312 15.60 -10.69 27.65
C MET A 312 16.98 -11.32 27.84
N THR A 313 17.00 -12.61 28.07
CA THR A 313 18.25 -13.39 28.22
C THR A 313 18.67 -14.11 26.96
N GLU A 314 17.70 -14.39 26.08
CA GLU A 314 17.94 -14.99 24.78
C GLU A 314 18.44 -13.95 23.76
N THR A 315 19.24 -14.39 22.79
CA THR A 315 19.70 -13.53 21.70
C THR A 315 18.53 -13.25 20.75
N PRO A 316 18.08 -11.99 20.62
CA PRO A 316 17.05 -11.62 19.65
C PRO A 316 17.55 -11.74 18.21
N LEU A 317 16.68 -11.50 17.22
CA LEU A 317 17.11 -11.34 15.84
C LEU A 317 17.95 -10.07 15.70
N TYR A 318 17.41 -8.94 16.13
CA TYR A 318 18.16 -7.67 16.25
C TYR A 318 17.89 -7.03 17.60
N PRO A 319 18.94 -6.66 18.34
CA PRO A 319 18.77 -5.99 19.63
C PRO A 319 18.30 -4.53 19.45
N PHE A 320 17.75 -3.97 20.50
CA PHE A 320 17.55 -2.52 20.61
C PHE A 320 18.85 -1.77 20.26
N GLY A 321 18.75 -0.72 19.48
CA GLY A 321 19.89 0.09 19.04
C GLY A 321 20.68 -0.51 17.87
N TYR A 322 20.26 -1.66 17.33
CA TYR A 322 20.90 -2.24 16.16
C TYR A 322 20.67 -1.39 14.91
N GLY A 323 21.68 -1.32 14.05
CA GLY A 323 21.60 -0.71 12.73
C GLY A 323 22.98 -0.62 12.10
N LEU A 324 23.00 -0.67 10.79
CA LEU A 324 24.20 -0.54 9.98
C LEU A 324 24.30 0.87 9.38
N SER A 325 25.52 1.25 9.02
CA SER A 325 25.81 2.50 8.34
C SER A 325 26.81 2.23 7.21
N TYR A 326 26.85 3.07 6.20
CA TYR A 326 27.89 3.00 5.16
C TYR A 326 29.25 3.45 5.70
N THR A 327 29.24 4.20 6.81
CA THR A 327 30.45 4.67 7.51
C THR A 327 30.77 3.76 8.69
N ARG A 328 32.04 3.52 8.91
CA ARG A 328 32.55 2.82 10.11
C ARG A 328 33.09 3.83 11.11
N PHE A 329 32.83 3.60 12.39
CA PHE A 329 33.34 4.40 13.50
C PHE A 329 34.25 3.54 14.34
N THR A 330 35.41 4.10 14.70
CA THR A 330 36.34 3.48 15.66
C THR A 330 36.37 4.33 16.92
N TYR A 331 36.11 3.73 18.05
CA TYR A 331 36.17 4.40 19.35
C TYR A 331 37.54 4.14 19.96
N GLY A 332 38.21 5.19 20.42
CA GLY A 332 39.46 5.10 21.20
C GLY A 332 39.19 5.07 22.71
N ASP A 333 40.25 5.04 23.48
CA ASP A 333 40.13 5.11 24.92
C ASP A 333 39.53 6.43 25.39
N MET A 334 38.65 6.35 26.37
CA MET A 334 38.05 7.53 26.97
C MET A 334 39.00 8.15 27.98
N HIS A 335 39.34 9.42 27.78
CA HIS A 335 40.10 10.20 28.73
C HIS A 335 39.16 11.18 29.44
N LEU A 336 39.11 11.06 30.78
CA LEU A 336 38.37 12.03 31.61
C LEU A 336 39.38 13.06 32.14
N SER A 337 39.08 14.34 31.96
CA SER A 337 39.81 15.48 32.51
C SER A 337 39.27 15.91 33.85
#